data_13d9665fe14bbd19b1408dd043ed3c6b
#
_entry.id   13d9665fe14bbd19b1408dd043ed3c6b
#
_cell.length_a   1.000
_cell.length_b   1.000
_cell.length_c   1.000
_cell.angle_alpha   90.00
_cell.angle_beta   90.00
_cell.angle_gamma   90.00
#
_symmetry.space_group_name_H-M   'P 1'
#
loop_
_entity.id
_entity.type
_entity.pdbx_description
1 polymer ?
#
loop_
_entity_poly.entity_id
_entity_poly.type
_entity_poly.pdbx_seq_one_letter_code
_entity_poly.pdbx_strand_id
1 'polypeptide(L)'
;VLRRVQLGSMSSLSNYDEVRLAERLLEIHPWAQMVRYARTGGEAMTMAVRIARAVTGRDKVAICGYHGWHDWYLAVNLEDGPNGLQDHLLPGLDPLGVPAGLKGTALPFRYNQLAELEEIFAHHQLAAVVMETTRGVEPKNQFLEKVRQLATQHGTKLIFDEISIGWRLCLGGAHLKYHVTPDLAVFAKALSNGYPMGAVIGQTAEMKFFERTFISSAYWSESIGPTAALAAVEKMMSLDVPAHLQRIGGCFMKRWLELGQSCQLPTFFKGRPELVQLGFEHEQANRIMTLFTRLMLQQGIMAGSSFNPTFAHQDRHLDHYFEKAEICFDQINQQLKSGQFYNQDAFETKQTGFARLVN
;
A
#
# COMPACT_ATOMS: atom_id res chain seq x y z
N VAL A 1 -12.62 -19.89 -8.80
CA VAL A 1 -11.23 -20.06 -9.29
C VAL A 1 -11.00 -21.43 -9.84
N LEU A 2 -11.20 -22.53 -9.04
CA LEU A 2 -10.94 -23.92 -9.50
C LEU A 2 -11.59 -24.25 -10.86
N ARG A 3 -12.85 -23.85 -11.05
CA ARG A 3 -13.55 -24.04 -12.34
C ARG A 3 -12.84 -23.29 -13.49
N ARG A 4 -12.30 -22.09 -13.24
CA ARG A 4 -11.55 -21.34 -14.25
C ARG A 4 -10.24 -22.01 -14.62
N VAL A 5 -9.51 -22.51 -13.63
CA VAL A 5 -8.28 -23.28 -13.87
C VAL A 5 -8.55 -24.49 -14.77
N GLN A 6 -9.64 -25.22 -14.52
CA GLN A 6 -10.04 -26.37 -15.32
C GLN A 6 -10.45 -26.02 -16.76
N LEU A 7 -11.03 -24.84 -16.98
CA LEU A 7 -11.47 -24.37 -18.30
C LEU A 7 -10.37 -23.68 -19.12
N GLY A 8 -9.19 -23.50 -18.53
CA GLY A 8 -8.15 -22.64 -19.08
C GLY A 8 -8.35 -21.18 -18.69
N SER A 9 -7.25 -20.53 -18.33
CA SER A 9 -7.28 -19.24 -17.66
C SER A 9 -6.75 -18.08 -18.51
N MET A 10 -6.01 -18.37 -19.56
CA MET A 10 -5.37 -17.36 -20.40
C MET A 10 -5.99 -17.33 -21.79
N SER A 11 -6.24 -16.12 -22.27
CA SER A 11 -6.76 -15.87 -23.60
C SER A 11 -6.30 -14.48 -24.07
N SER A 12 -6.17 -14.31 -25.37
CA SER A 12 -6.04 -12.98 -26.00
C SER A 12 -7.38 -12.27 -26.19
N LEU A 13 -8.47 -12.93 -25.83
CA LEU A 13 -9.82 -12.39 -25.87
C LEU A 13 -10.28 -12.05 -24.45
N SER A 14 -11.04 -10.97 -24.30
CA SER A 14 -11.65 -10.59 -23.02
C SER A 14 -12.58 -11.70 -22.52
N ASN A 15 -12.50 -12.00 -21.25
CA ASN A 15 -13.37 -12.97 -20.60
C ASN A 15 -14.57 -12.27 -19.93
N TYR A 16 -15.62 -13.04 -19.68
CA TYR A 16 -16.84 -12.51 -19.09
C TYR A 16 -16.64 -11.93 -17.67
N ASP A 17 -15.75 -12.52 -16.88
CA ASP A 17 -15.50 -12.05 -15.51
C ASP A 17 -14.76 -10.70 -15.48
N GLU A 18 -13.94 -10.38 -16.50
CA GLU A 18 -13.35 -9.03 -16.66
C GLU A 18 -14.43 -7.97 -16.82
N VAL A 19 -15.42 -8.25 -17.68
CA VAL A 19 -16.52 -7.30 -17.94
C VAL A 19 -17.34 -7.09 -16.68
N ARG A 20 -17.77 -8.17 -16.03
CA ARG A 20 -18.52 -8.10 -14.78
C ARG A 20 -17.77 -7.38 -13.66
N LEU A 21 -16.47 -7.64 -13.54
CA LEU A 21 -15.66 -6.94 -12.56
C LEU A 21 -15.56 -5.45 -12.86
N ALA A 22 -15.41 -5.07 -14.13
CA ALA A 22 -15.42 -3.66 -14.53
C ALA A 22 -16.75 -2.99 -14.16
N GLU A 23 -17.87 -3.62 -14.46
CA GLU A 23 -19.21 -3.14 -14.07
C GLU A 23 -19.31 -2.93 -12.57
N ARG A 24 -18.86 -3.88 -11.73
CA ARG A 24 -18.86 -3.76 -10.28
C ARG A 24 -17.95 -2.65 -9.76
N LEU A 25 -16.76 -2.51 -10.34
CA LEU A 25 -15.84 -1.43 -9.97
C LEU A 25 -16.44 -0.06 -10.27
N LEU A 26 -17.10 0.10 -11.42
CA LEU A 26 -17.74 1.36 -11.82
C LEU A 26 -19.01 1.65 -11.03
N GLU A 27 -19.78 0.62 -10.63
CA GLU A 27 -20.93 0.76 -9.73
C GLU A 27 -20.51 1.33 -8.36
N ILE A 28 -19.39 0.85 -7.82
CA ILE A 28 -18.84 1.31 -6.53
C ILE A 28 -18.17 2.69 -6.67
N HIS A 29 -17.62 3.01 -7.84
CA HIS A 29 -16.90 4.26 -8.11
C HIS A 29 -17.57 5.03 -9.27
N PRO A 30 -18.76 5.64 -9.05
CA PRO A 30 -19.56 6.23 -10.14
C PRO A 30 -18.89 7.43 -10.84
N TRP A 31 -17.80 7.96 -10.29
CA TRP A 31 -16.98 8.97 -10.94
C TRP A 31 -16.09 8.41 -12.07
N ALA A 32 -15.76 7.12 -12.02
CA ALA A 32 -14.96 6.44 -13.04
C ALA A 32 -15.87 5.89 -14.16
N GLN A 33 -15.32 5.75 -15.35
CA GLN A 33 -16.05 5.33 -16.56
C GLN A 33 -15.40 4.16 -17.28
N MET A 34 -14.10 3.93 -17.04
CA MET A 34 -13.33 2.86 -17.68
C MET A 34 -12.40 2.18 -16.66
N VAL A 35 -12.07 0.92 -16.95
CA VAL A 35 -11.18 0.08 -16.17
C VAL A 35 -10.11 -0.54 -17.06
N ARG A 36 -8.87 -0.60 -16.58
CA ARG A 36 -7.78 -1.38 -17.19
C ARG A 36 -7.14 -2.27 -16.14
N TYR A 37 -6.90 -3.53 -16.49
CA TYR A 37 -6.32 -4.50 -15.58
C TYR A 37 -4.82 -4.68 -15.77
N ALA A 38 -4.16 -5.09 -14.68
CA ALA A 38 -2.77 -5.47 -14.59
C ALA A 38 -2.63 -6.70 -13.69
N ARG A 39 -1.41 -7.22 -13.50
CA ARG A 39 -1.17 -8.33 -12.57
C ARG A 39 -0.54 -7.89 -11.26
N THR A 40 0.15 -6.77 -11.25
CA THR A 40 0.79 -6.24 -10.04
C THR A 40 0.41 -4.78 -9.80
N GLY A 41 0.55 -4.34 -8.54
CA GLY A 41 0.35 -2.94 -8.21
C GLY A 41 1.37 -2.02 -8.86
N GLY A 42 2.64 -2.46 -8.97
CA GLY A 42 3.70 -1.69 -9.64
C GLY A 42 3.42 -1.47 -11.13
N GLU A 43 2.96 -2.51 -11.84
CA GLU A 43 2.50 -2.35 -13.23
C GLU A 43 1.35 -1.35 -13.33
N ALA A 44 0.32 -1.51 -12.50
CA ALA A 44 -0.85 -0.63 -12.50
C ALA A 44 -0.47 0.83 -12.22
N MET A 45 0.44 1.08 -11.27
CA MET A 45 0.97 2.42 -11.02
C MET A 45 1.77 2.97 -12.22
N THR A 46 2.61 2.16 -12.84
CA THR A 46 3.36 2.54 -14.04
C THR A 46 2.44 2.89 -15.19
N MET A 47 1.35 2.13 -15.38
CA MET A 47 0.32 2.44 -16.35
C MET A 47 -0.32 3.81 -16.07
N ALA A 48 -0.75 4.06 -14.83
CA ALA A 48 -1.42 5.29 -14.46
C ALA A 48 -0.51 6.52 -14.68
N VAL A 49 0.76 6.43 -14.29
CA VAL A 49 1.76 7.49 -14.51
C VAL A 49 2.02 7.70 -16.01
N ARG A 50 2.16 6.63 -16.79
CA ARG A 50 2.36 6.73 -18.23
C ARG A 50 1.17 7.39 -18.93
N ILE A 51 -0.05 7.07 -18.51
CA ILE A 51 -1.26 7.72 -19.02
C ILE A 51 -1.28 9.20 -18.66
N ALA A 52 -1.00 9.58 -17.42
CA ALA A 52 -0.94 10.97 -17.00
C ALA A 52 0.08 11.78 -17.82
N ARG A 53 1.27 11.22 -18.07
CA ARG A 53 2.27 11.81 -18.96
C ARG A 53 1.76 11.98 -20.39
N ALA A 54 1.10 10.96 -20.94
CA ALA A 54 0.55 11.01 -22.29
C ALA A 54 -0.58 12.04 -22.44
N VAL A 55 -1.46 12.15 -21.45
CA VAL A 55 -2.58 13.11 -21.43
C VAL A 55 -2.08 14.55 -21.34
N THR A 56 -1.07 14.80 -20.52
CA THR A 56 -0.60 16.15 -20.22
C THR A 56 0.55 16.63 -21.11
N GLY A 57 1.25 15.71 -21.79
CA GLY A 57 2.48 16.01 -22.51
C GLY A 57 3.64 16.44 -21.61
N ARG A 58 3.60 16.11 -20.31
CA ARG A 58 4.60 16.48 -19.30
C ARG A 58 5.29 15.25 -18.73
N ASP A 59 6.53 15.40 -18.23
CA ASP A 59 7.35 14.28 -17.76
C ASP A 59 7.36 14.13 -16.24
N LYS A 60 7.33 15.24 -15.49
CA LYS A 60 7.53 15.26 -14.05
C LYS A 60 6.28 14.83 -13.27
N VAL A 61 6.50 14.14 -12.16
CA VAL A 61 5.43 13.75 -11.23
C VAL A 61 5.83 14.13 -9.81
N ALA A 62 4.89 14.67 -9.02
CA ALA A 62 5.06 14.78 -7.57
C ALA A 62 4.60 13.47 -6.93
N ILE A 63 5.34 12.97 -5.94
CA ILE A 63 5.07 11.68 -5.29
C ILE A 63 4.96 11.82 -3.77
N CYS A 64 3.98 11.13 -3.18
CA CYS A 64 3.80 11.04 -1.73
C CYS A 64 3.35 9.62 -1.33
N GLY A 65 4.26 8.85 -0.78
CA GLY A 65 4.00 7.46 -0.42
C GLY A 65 4.89 6.47 -1.15
N TYR A 66 4.57 5.18 -1.00
CA TYR A 66 5.29 4.09 -1.65
C TYR A 66 4.49 3.57 -2.85
N HIS A 67 5.09 3.60 -4.04
CA HIS A 67 4.39 3.29 -5.29
C HIS A 67 5.03 2.15 -6.09
N GLY A 68 5.80 1.29 -5.46
CA GLY A 68 6.47 0.15 -6.10
C GLY A 68 7.98 0.37 -6.27
N TRP A 69 8.59 -0.41 -7.17
CA TRP A 69 10.04 -0.45 -7.40
C TRP A 69 10.43 -0.09 -8.83
N HIS A 70 9.46 0.32 -9.67
CA HIS A 70 9.71 0.64 -11.07
C HIS A 70 10.54 1.92 -11.22
N ASP A 71 11.29 2.02 -12.31
CA ASP A 71 12.27 3.08 -12.56
C ASP A 71 11.72 4.50 -12.36
N TRP A 72 10.49 4.75 -12.81
CA TRP A 72 9.86 6.06 -12.67
C TRP A 72 9.72 6.52 -11.21
N TYR A 73 9.57 5.58 -10.28
CA TYR A 73 9.48 5.85 -8.84
C TYR A 73 10.87 5.92 -8.20
N LEU A 74 11.75 4.92 -8.48
CA LEU A 74 13.10 4.90 -7.94
C LEU A 74 13.97 6.04 -8.49
N ALA A 75 13.59 6.68 -9.60
CA ALA A 75 14.25 7.87 -10.13
C ALA A 75 14.39 9.00 -9.11
N VAL A 76 13.53 9.05 -8.09
CA VAL A 76 13.63 10.02 -6.99
C VAL A 76 14.96 9.90 -6.22
N ASN A 77 15.56 8.73 -6.16
CA ASN A 77 16.84 8.47 -5.49
C ASN A 77 18.08 8.74 -6.36
N LEU A 78 17.89 9.16 -7.61
CA LEU A 78 19.00 9.61 -8.48
C LEU A 78 19.48 11.03 -8.12
N GLU A 79 18.75 11.76 -7.29
CA GLU A 79 19.19 13.08 -6.79
C GLU A 79 20.21 12.88 -5.67
N ASP A 80 21.36 13.61 -5.79
CA ASP A 80 22.37 13.66 -4.73
C ASP A 80 21.95 14.71 -3.68
N GLY A 81 22.07 14.38 -2.40
CA GLY A 81 21.86 15.31 -1.28
C GLY A 81 20.41 15.35 -0.75
N PRO A 82 20.02 16.45 -0.08
CA PRO A 82 18.75 16.52 0.66
C PRO A 82 17.49 16.46 -0.21
N ASN A 83 17.62 16.51 -1.52
CA ASN A 83 16.50 16.44 -2.46
C ASN A 83 16.13 14.99 -2.87
N GLY A 84 16.89 13.99 -2.44
CA GLY A 84 16.53 12.58 -2.60
C GLY A 84 15.56 12.12 -1.52
N LEU A 85 15.14 10.86 -1.59
CA LEU A 85 14.24 10.25 -0.59
C LEU A 85 14.85 10.12 0.82
N GLN A 86 16.07 10.59 1.06
CA GLN A 86 16.73 10.43 2.37
C GLN A 86 15.87 10.90 3.54
N ASP A 87 15.03 11.94 3.30
CA ASP A 87 14.11 12.49 4.30
C ASP A 87 12.62 12.19 4.00
N HIS A 88 12.29 11.55 2.87
CA HIS A 88 10.90 11.49 2.42
C HIS A 88 10.23 10.12 2.48
N LEU A 89 10.83 9.01 2.03
CA LEU A 89 10.02 7.79 1.93
C LEU A 89 10.75 6.46 2.11
N LEU A 90 11.97 6.32 1.66
CA LEU A 90 12.73 5.06 1.71
C LEU A 90 14.22 5.38 1.77
N PRO A 91 14.75 5.78 2.92
CA PRO A 91 16.19 5.92 3.07
C PRO A 91 16.84 4.57 2.78
N GLY A 92 17.87 4.57 1.92
CA GLY A 92 18.65 3.37 1.64
C GLY A 92 18.17 2.50 0.48
N LEU A 93 17.21 2.94 -0.33
CA LEU A 93 16.95 2.31 -1.63
C LEU A 93 17.94 2.82 -2.67
N ASP A 94 18.92 1.98 -2.97
CA ASP A 94 19.88 2.23 -4.03
C ASP A 94 19.15 2.24 -5.40
N PRO A 95 19.25 3.33 -6.20
CA PRO A 95 18.68 3.38 -7.53
C PRO A 95 19.55 2.67 -8.58
N LEU A 96 20.34 1.69 -8.16
CA LEU A 96 21.23 0.93 -9.04
C LEU A 96 20.46 0.33 -10.22
N GLY A 97 20.87 0.66 -11.44
CA GLY A 97 20.22 0.21 -12.66
C GLY A 97 19.11 1.12 -13.18
N VAL A 98 18.66 2.13 -12.41
CA VAL A 98 17.72 3.15 -12.90
C VAL A 98 18.43 4.09 -13.87
N PRO A 99 17.88 4.34 -15.09
CA PRO A 99 18.50 5.22 -16.07
C PRO A 99 18.71 6.64 -15.55
N ALA A 100 19.94 7.16 -15.67
CA ALA A 100 20.29 8.51 -15.21
C ALA A 100 19.42 9.62 -15.86
N GLY A 101 18.93 9.40 -17.08
CA GLY A 101 18.03 10.32 -17.76
C GLY A 101 16.68 10.54 -17.08
N LEU A 102 16.32 9.73 -16.07
CA LEU A 102 15.12 9.91 -15.26
C LEU A 102 15.34 10.82 -14.05
N LYS A 103 16.55 11.29 -13.80
CA LYS A 103 16.86 12.24 -12.71
C LYS A 103 15.95 13.46 -12.79
N GLY A 104 15.35 13.86 -11.66
CA GLY A 104 14.47 15.02 -11.55
C GLY A 104 13.07 14.85 -12.17
N THR A 105 12.68 13.63 -12.56
CA THR A 105 11.33 13.34 -13.09
C THR A 105 10.34 12.93 -11.99
N ALA A 106 10.80 12.55 -10.79
CA ALA A 106 9.99 12.25 -9.63
C ALA A 106 10.40 13.16 -8.46
N LEU A 107 9.44 13.92 -7.93
CA LEU A 107 9.65 14.97 -6.94
C LEU A 107 8.88 14.62 -5.67
N PRO A 108 9.55 14.29 -4.56
CA PRO A 108 8.88 13.84 -3.35
C PRO A 108 8.31 15.01 -2.55
N PHE A 109 7.17 14.78 -1.87
CA PHE A 109 6.63 15.64 -0.84
C PHE A 109 6.03 14.81 0.30
N ARG A 110 5.98 15.37 1.52
CA ARG A 110 5.47 14.67 2.70
C ARG A 110 3.96 14.79 2.83
N TYR A 111 3.33 13.73 3.34
CA TYR A 111 1.92 13.70 3.64
C TYR A 111 1.55 14.75 4.70
N ASN A 112 0.44 15.47 4.51
CA ASN A 112 0.00 16.61 5.32
C ASN A 112 0.93 17.85 5.26
N GLN A 113 1.89 17.92 4.34
CA GLN A 113 2.77 19.08 4.12
C GLN A 113 2.44 19.74 2.78
N LEU A 114 1.31 20.46 2.73
CA LEU A 114 0.83 21.08 1.48
C LEU A 114 1.82 22.07 0.89
N ALA A 115 2.53 22.84 1.73
CA ALA A 115 3.50 23.83 1.30
C ALA A 115 4.63 23.24 0.43
N GLU A 116 5.03 21.98 0.68
CA GLU A 116 6.02 21.31 -0.16
C GLU A 116 5.50 21.04 -1.57
N LEU A 117 4.22 20.67 -1.70
CA LEU A 117 3.59 20.48 -3.00
C LEU A 117 3.39 21.83 -3.72
N GLU A 118 3.02 22.89 -3.01
CA GLU A 118 2.92 24.26 -3.54
C GLU A 118 4.27 24.73 -4.10
N GLU A 119 5.37 24.50 -3.38
CA GLU A 119 6.72 24.81 -3.83
C GLU A 119 7.10 24.03 -5.09
N ILE A 120 6.75 22.74 -5.18
CA ILE A 120 6.96 21.95 -6.39
C ILE A 120 6.18 22.55 -7.57
N PHE A 121 4.92 22.94 -7.38
CA PHE A 121 4.12 23.58 -8.42
C PHE A 121 4.64 24.94 -8.85
N ALA A 122 5.25 25.70 -7.94
CA ALA A 122 5.85 27.00 -8.26
C ALA A 122 7.00 26.87 -9.27
N HIS A 123 7.73 25.75 -9.27
CA HIS A 123 8.93 25.56 -10.08
C HIS A 123 8.76 24.55 -11.22
N HIS A 124 7.69 23.75 -11.24
CA HIS A 124 7.56 22.61 -12.15
C HIS A 124 6.15 22.45 -12.72
N GLN A 125 6.09 22.12 -14.01
CA GLN A 125 4.88 21.62 -14.64
C GLN A 125 4.81 20.09 -14.48
N LEU A 126 3.80 19.60 -13.78
CA LEU A 126 3.66 18.21 -13.44
C LEU A 126 2.67 17.48 -14.36
N ALA A 127 3.00 16.26 -14.74
CA ALA A 127 2.06 15.32 -15.36
C ALA A 127 1.03 14.82 -14.35
N ALA A 128 1.49 14.49 -13.15
CA ALA A 128 0.63 13.99 -12.09
C ALA A 128 1.14 14.35 -10.69
N VAL A 129 0.20 14.41 -9.76
CA VAL A 129 0.43 14.17 -8.33
C VAL A 129 0.03 12.73 -8.06
N VAL A 130 0.95 11.92 -7.55
CA VAL A 130 0.78 10.49 -7.26
C VAL A 130 0.90 10.29 -5.76
N MET A 131 -0.14 9.80 -5.09
CA MET A 131 -0.10 9.68 -3.64
C MET A 131 -0.98 8.55 -3.11
N GLU A 132 -0.58 7.98 -1.96
CA GLU A 132 -1.49 7.15 -1.18
C GLU A 132 -2.57 8.04 -0.57
N THR A 133 -3.84 7.66 -0.68
CA THR A 133 -4.98 8.44 -0.13
C THR A 133 -4.84 8.60 1.38
N THR A 134 -4.50 7.51 2.07
CA THR A 134 -4.06 7.48 3.47
C THR A 134 -3.37 6.14 3.73
N ARG A 135 -2.48 6.11 4.72
CA ARG A 135 -1.83 4.86 5.11
C ARG A 135 -1.64 4.74 6.63
N GLY A 136 -0.88 5.61 7.21
CA GLY A 136 -0.56 5.60 8.64
C GLY A 136 -1.25 6.71 9.43
N VAL A 137 -1.65 7.78 8.75
CA VAL A 137 -2.21 8.98 9.37
C VAL A 137 -3.41 9.48 8.60
N GLU A 138 -4.32 10.15 9.31
CA GLU A 138 -5.47 10.83 8.69
C GLU A 138 -5.02 12.10 7.94
N PRO A 139 -5.73 12.46 6.84
CA PRO A 139 -5.53 13.77 6.22
C PRO A 139 -5.98 14.87 7.19
N LYS A 140 -5.16 15.91 7.34
CA LYS A 140 -5.42 17.05 8.23
C LYS A 140 -5.70 18.30 7.41
N ASN A 141 -6.47 19.24 7.97
CA ASN A 141 -6.65 20.58 7.41
C ASN A 141 -7.11 20.58 5.94
N GLN A 142 -7.99 19.64 5.56
CA GLN A 142 -8.47 19.49 4.17
C GLN A 142 -7.32 19.23 3.17
N PHE A 143 -6.34 18.42 3.58
CA PHE A 143 -5.15 18.17 2.77
C PHE A 143 -5.47 17.58 1.40
N LEU A 144 -6.32 16.55 1.33
CA LEU A 144 -6.66 15.89 0.07
C LEU A 144 -7.45 16.80 -0.87
N GLU A 145 -8.39 17.59 -0.33
CA GLU A 145 -9.17 18.55 -1.08
C GLU A 145 -8.28 19.64 -1.67
N LYS A 146 -7.32 20.16 -0.90
CA LYS A 146 -6.35 21.16 -1.37
C LYS A 146 -5.40 20.60 -2.42
N VAL A 147 -4.94 19.36 -2.25
CA VAL A 147 -4.16 18.65 -3.29
C VAL A 147 -4.96 18.52 -4.58
N ARG A 148 -6.25 18.12 -4.51
CA ARG A 148 -7.13 18.06 -5.67
C ARG A 148 -7.29 19.42 -6.34
N GLN A 149 -7.49 20.47 -5.54
CA GLN A 149 -7.63 21.84 -6.03
C GLN A 149 -6.37 22.31 -6.77
N LEU A 150 -5.19 22.15 -6.17
CA LEU A 150 -3.91 22.49 -6.79
C LEU A 150 -3.69 21.72 -8.10
N ALA A 151 -3.92 20.42 -8.11
CA ALA A 151 -3.79 19.61 -9.32
C ALA A 151 -4.71 20.13 -10.44
N THR A 152 -5.95 20.48 -10.11
CA THR A 152 -6.90 21.05 -11.08
C THR A 152 -6.45 22.40 -11.62
N GLN A 153 -6.00 23.31 -10.75
CA GLN A 153 -5.54 24.66 -11.13
C GLN A 153 -4.35 24.62 -12.08
N HIS A 154 -3.46 23.64 -11.91
CA HIS A 154 -2.26 23.48 -12.75
C HIS A 154 -2.46 22.52 -13.94
N GLY A 155 -3.66 22.01 -14.18
CA GLY A 155 -3.94 21.03 -15.25
C GLY A 155 -3.12 19.74 -15.08
N THR A 156 -2.84 19.36 -13.85
CA THR A 156 -2.10 18.17 -13.45
C THR A 156 -3.07 17.05 -13.06
N LYS A 157 -2.76 15.80 -13.37
CA LYS A 157 -3.60 14.67 -13.01
C LYS A 157 -3.36 14.22 -11.57
N LEU A 158 -4.43 13.95 -10.81
CA LEU A 158 -4.36 13.36 -9.48
C LEU A 158 -4.55 11.85 -9.60
N ILE A 159 -3.55 11.09 -9.15
CA ILE A 159 -3.56 9.63 -9.10
C ILE A 159 -3.56 9.20 -7.65
N PHE A 160 -4.62 8.51 -7.21
CA PHE A 160 -4.63 7.88 -5.89
C PHE A 160 -4.17 6.43 -5.97
N ASP A 161 -3.12 6.13 -5.20
CA ASP A 161 -2.67 4.77 -4.94
C ASP A 161 -3.52 4.16 -3.80
N GLU A 162 -4.47 3.35 -4.19
CA GLU A 162 -5.38 2.62 -3.29
C GLU A 162 -4.94 1.17 -3.05
N ILE A 163 -3.74 0.81 -3.48
CA ILE A 163 -3.23 -0.58 -3.44
C ILE A 163 -3.19 -1.12 -2.02
N SER A 164 -2.81 -0.29 -1.04
CA SER A 164 -2.67 -0.74 0.34
C SER A 164 -3.91 -0.48 1.18
N ILE A 165 -4.59 0.64 1.01
CA ILE A 165 -5.71 1.04 1.86
C ILE A 165 -7.09 0.73 1.25
N GLY A 166 -7.20 0.73 -0.05
CA GLY A 166 -8.43 0.40 -0.75
C GLY A 166 -9.02 -0.94 -0.30
N TRP A 167 -10.34 -1.01 -0.22
CA TRP A 167 -11.11 -2.15 0.25
C TRP A 167 -10.99 -2.46 1.75
N ARG A 168 -10.17 -1.72 2.48
CA ARG A 168 -9.94 -1.92 3.92
C ARG A 168 -10.64 -0.87 4.78
N LEU A 169 -10.66 0.37 4.31
CA LEU A 169 -11.22 1.51 5.06
C LEU A 169 -12.72 1.71 4.78
N CYS A 170 -13.14 1.42 3.58
CA CYS A 170 -14.52 1.41 3.13
C CYS A 170 -14.65 0.46 1.93
N LEU A 171 -15.87 0.20 1.48
CA LEU A 171 -16.10 -0.50 0.23
C LEU A 171 -15.55 0.36 -0.93
N GLY A 172 -14.59 -0.18 -1.68
CA GLY A 172 -13.88 0.56 -2.73
C GLY A 172 -12.65 1.31 -2.25
N GLY A 173 -12.34 2.43 -2.90
CA GLY A 173 -11.18 3.25 -2.57
C GLY A 173 -11.41 4.13 -1.33
N ALA A 174 -10.35 4.34 -0.56
CA ALA A 174 -10.39 5.22 0.62
C ALA A 174 -10.79 6.66 0.28
N HIS A 175 -10.52 7.12 -0.96
CA HIS A 175 -10.94 8.43 -1.45
C HIS A 175 -12.45 8.66 -1.38
N LEU A 176 -13.26 7.59 -1.45
CA LEU A 176 -14.72 7.69 -1.29
C LEU A 176 -15.11 8.16 0.11
N LYS A 177 -14.38 7.70 1.15
CA LYS A 177 -14.59 8.14 2.53
C LYS A 177 -14.26 9.63 2.73
N TYR A 178 -13.25 10.13 2.01
CA TYR A 178 -12.83 11.52 2.10
C TYR A 178 -13.51 12.45 1.07
N HIS A 179 -14.39 11.92 0.24
CA HIS A 179 -15.13 12.66 -0.79
C HIS A 179 -14.22 13.45 -1.75
N VAL A 180 -13.03 12.92 -2.07
CA VAL A 180 -12.10 13.54 -3.02
C VAL A 180 -11.95 12.64 -4.24
N THR A 181 -12.37 13.14 -5.40
CA THR A 181 -12.33 12.39 -6.66
C THR A 181 -10.98 12.60 -7.36
N PRO A 182 -10.21 11.53 -7.63
CA PRO A 182 -9.00 11.60 -8.46
C PRO A 182 -9.34 11.58 -9.95
N ASP A 183 -8.33 11.78 -10.80
CA ASP A 183 -8.44 11.51 -12.24
C ASP A 183 -8.27 10.01 -12.52
N LEU A 184 -7.39 9.34 -11.76
CA LEU A 184 -7.15 7.90 -11.82
C LEU A 184 -7.03 7.34 -10.39
N ALA A 185 -7.55 6.14 -10.15
CA ALA A 185 -7.31 5.39 -8.93
C ALA A 185 -6.76 3.99 -9.27
N VAL A 186 -5.82 3.52 -8.46
CA VAL A 186 -5.10 2.26 -8.70
C VAL A 186 -5.32 1.30 -7.55
N PHE A 187 -5.80 0.10 -7.85
CA PHE A 187 -6.10 -0.97 -6.90
C PHE A 187 -5.26 -2.21 -7.15
N ALA A 188 -4.96 -2.95 -6.09
CA ALA A 188 -4.41 -4.31 -6.12
C ALA A 188 -4.66 -5.01 -4.77
N LYS A 189 -3.81 -5.93 -4.35
CA LYS A 189 -3.82 -6.60 -3.03
C LYS A 189 -5.22 -7.09 -2.60
N ALA A 190 -5.94 -6.28 -1.80
CA ALA A 190 -7.25 -6.66 -1.27
C ALA A 190 -8.32 -6.81 -2.36
N LEU A 191 -8.16 -6.18 -3.53
CA LEU A 191 -9.09 -6.30 -4.66
C LEU A 191 -9.34 -7.77 -5.02
N SER A 192 -8.29 -8.57 -5.12
CA SER A 192 -8.37 -10.00 -5.50
C SER A 192 -8.04 -10.94 -4.36
N ASN A 193 -7.76 -10.39 -3.16
CA ASN A 193 -7.56 -11.12 -1.92
C ASN A 193 -6.58 -12.30 -2.03
N GLY A 194 -5.38 -12.04 -2.59
CA GLY A 194 -4.28 -13.00 -2.67
C GLY A 194 -3.98 -13.53 -4.08
N TYR A 195 -4.83 -13.28 -5.06
CA TYR A 195 -4.51 -13.59 -6.46
C TYR A 195 -3.84 -12.40 -7.15
N PRO A 196 -2.85 -12.63 -8.04
CA PRO A 196 -2.17 -11.55 -8.75
C PRO A 196 -3.13 -10.76 -9.63
N MET A 197 -3.43 -9.53 -9.24
CA MET A 197 -4.27 -8.61 -9.99
C MET A 197 -4.09 -7.17 -9.55
N GLY A 198 -4.15 -6.25 -10.51
CA GLY A 198 -4.28 -4.83 -10.31
C GLY A 198 -5.32 -4.25 -11.26
N ALA A 199 -5.85 -3.08 -10.92
CA ALA A 199 -6.78 -2.33 -11.75
C ALA A 199 -6.45 -0.84 -11.70
N VAL A 200 -6.54 -0.16 -12.84
CA VAL A 200 -6.58 1.29 -12.97
C VAL A 200 -7.99 1.66 -13.40
N ILE A 201 -8.64 2.54 -12.65
CA ILE A 201 -9.94 3.09 -13.00
C ILE A 201 -9.82 4.59 -13.21
N GLY A 202 -10.63 5.17 -14.08
CA GLY A 202 -10.60 6.60 -14.36
C GLY A 202 -11.69 7.04 -15.31
N GLN A 203 -11.68 8.33 -15.62
CA GLN A 203 -12.61 8.91 -16.57
C GLN A 203 -12.18 8.59 -18.02
N THR A 204 -13.13 8.63 -18.94
CA THR A 204 -12.89 8.34 -20.36
C THR A 204 -11.82 9.24 -20.96
N ALA A 205 -11.73 10.49 -20.53
CA ALA A 205 -10.76 11.46 -21.05
C ALA A 205 -9.30 10.99 -20.88
N GLU A 206 -8.98 10.40 -19.74
CA GLU A 206 -7.66 9.84 -19.43
C GLU A 206 -7.52 8.43 -19.99
N MET A 207 -8.51 7.57 -19.73
CA MET A 207 -8.42 6.16 -19.99
C MET A 207 -8.35 5.79 -21.48
N LYS A 208 -8.91 6.59 -22.40
CA LYS A 208 -8.76 6.40 -23.86
C LYS A 208 -7.30 6.47 -24.34
N PHE A 209 -6.40 7.11 -23.61
CA PHE A 209 -4.98 7.12 -23.96
C PHE A 209 -4.32 5.74 -23.88
N PHE A 210 -4.93 4.77 -23.18
CA PHE A 210 -4.47 3.38 -23.23
C PHE A 210 -4.44 2.81 -24.65
N GLU A 211 -5.36 3.22 -25.51
CA GLU A 211 -5.43 2.78 -26.92
C GLU A 211 -4.23 3.27 -27.75
N ARG A 212 -3.58 4.36 -27.31
CA ARG A 212 -2.51 5.05 -28.06
C ARG A 212 -1.12 4.84 -27.45
N THR A 213 -0.99 4.20 -26.30
CA THR A 213 0.27 4.12 -25.54
C THR A 213 0.94 2.76 -25.59
N PHE A 214 0.42 1.80 -26.37
CA PHE A 214 0.93 0.43 -26.47
C PHE A 214 1.17 -0.21 -25.09
N ILE A 215 0.24 -0.04 -24.16
CA ILE A 215 0.27 -0.71 -22.86
C ILE A 215 -0.44 -2.06 -23.01
N SER A 216 0.33 -3.15 -23.07
CA SER A 216 -0.20 -4.48 -23.39
C SER A 216 0.57 -5.60 -22.67
N SER A 217 -0.11 -6.67 -22.35
CA SER A 217 0.45 -7.93 -21.86
C SER A 217 -0.51 -9.08 -22.16
N ALA A 218 0.04 -10.23 -22.55
CA ALA A 218 -0.74 -11.43 -22.80
C ALA A 218 -1.46 -11.94 -21.54
N TYR A 219 -0.92 -11.69 -20.34
CA TYR A 219 -1.50 -12.16 -19.08
C TYR A 219 -2.62 -11.26 -18.52
N TRP A 220 -2.85 -10.09 -19.08
CA TRP A 220 -3.89 -9.19 -18.54
C TRP A 220 -5.31 -9.65 -18.84
N SER A 221 -5.51 -10.50 -19.84
CA SER A 221 -6.78 -11.19 -20.13
C SER A 221 -6.90 -12.58 -19.49
N GLU A 222 -5.94 -12.95 -18.61
CA GLU A 222 -6.03 -14.15 -17.79
C GLU A 222 -7.21 -14.02 -16.81
N SER A 223 -8.04 -15.06 -16.68
CA SER A 223 -9.34 -14.95 -16.02
C SER A 223 -9.35 -15.29 -14.53
N ILE A 224 -8.28 -15.85 -13.96
CA ILE A 224 -8.24 -16.25 -12.53
C ILE A 224 -8.30 -15.00 -11.64
N GLY A 225 -7.49 -13.97 -11.95
CA GLY A 225 -7.48 -12.71 -11.22
C GLY A 225 -8.86 -12.04 -11.19
N PRO A 226 -9.49 -11.75 -12.34
CA PRO A 226 -10.84 -11.20 -12.40
C PRO A 226 -11.91 -12.03 -11.67
N THR A 227 -11.88 -13.36 -11.82
CA THR A 227 -12.81 -14.26 -11.11
C THR A 227 -12.64 -14.14 -9.58
N ALA A 228 -11.40 -14.11 -9.10
CA ALA A 228 -11.12 -13.97 -7.66
C ALA A 228 -11.53 -12.60 -7.14
N ALA A 229 -11.22 -11.53 -7.90
CA ALA A 229 -11.58 -10.17 -7.55
C ALA A 229 -13.11 -9.98 -7.51
N LEU A 230 -13.82 -10.49 -8.51
CA LEU A 230 -15.28 -10.44 -8.54
C LEU A 230 -15.89 -11.10 -7.30
N ALA A 231 -15.44 -12.32 -6.94
CA ALA A 231 -15.91 -13.00 -5.75
C ALA A 231 -15.56 -12.26 -4.45
N ALA A 232 -14.39 -11.62 -4.36
CA ALA A 232 -13.99 -10.81 -3.22
C ALA A 232 -14.87 -9.55 -3.10
N VAL A 233 -15.07 -8.83 -4.19
CA VAL A 233 -15.89 -7.62 -4.24
C VAL A 233 -17.35 -7.92 -3.90
N GLU A 234 -17.96 -8.95 -4.49
CA GLU A 234 -19.33 -9.38 -4.18
C GLU A 234 -19.49 -9.74 -2.70
N LYS A 235 -18.49 -10.42 -2.12
CA LYS A 235 -18.48 -10.70 -0.68
C LYS A 235 -18.37 -9.44 0.17
N MET A 236 -17.54 -8.47 -0.22
CA MET A 236 -17.40 -7.19 0.48
C MET A 236 -18.67 -6.34 0.38
N MET A 237 -19.41 -6.40 -0.72
CA MET A 237 -20.72 -5.73 -0.87
C MET A 237 -21.79 -6.34 0.03
N SER A 238 -21.72 -7.62 0.33
CA SER A 238 -22.71 -8.34 1.18
C SER A 238 -22.37 -8.31 2.67
N LEU A 239 -21.14 -7.95 3.04
CA LEU A 239 -20.62 -7.99 4.41
C LEU A 239 -19.91 -6.68 4.74
N ASP A 240 -20.07 -6.20 5.97
CA ASP A 240 -19.32 -5.03 6.44
C ASP A 240 -17.87 -5.42 6.82
N VAL A 241 -17.07 -5.72 5.78
CA VAL A 241 -15.67 -6.09 5.95
C VAL A 241 -14.86 -4.96 6.59
N PRO A 242 -14.97 -3.68 6.18
CA PRO A 242 -14.23 -2.58 6.79
C PRO A 242 -14.46 -2.45 8.30
N ALA A 243 -15.71 -2.50 8.78
CA ALA A 243 -16.00 -2.45 10.21
C ALA A 243 -15.40 -3.63 10.97
N HIS A 244 -15.43 -4.83 10.38
CA HIS A 244 -14.77 -6.00 10.95
C HIS A 244 -13.25 -5.82 11.06
N LEU A 245 -12.58 -5.31 10.01
CA LEU A 245 -11.14 -5.05 10.03
C LEU A 245 -10.77 -4.02 11.10
N GLN A 246 -11.55 -2.95 11.21
CA GLN A 246 -11.37 -1.91 12.21
C GLN A 246 -11.50 -2.49 13.63
N ARG A 247 -12.51 -3.31 13.88
CA ARG A 247 -12.72 -3.96 15.18
C ARG A 247 -11.57 -4.88 15.55
N ILE A 248 -11.20 -5.80 14.67
CA ILE A 248 -10.14 -6.78 14.90
C ILE A 248 -8.78 -6.08 15.08
N GLY A 249 -8.46 -5.12 14.22
CA GLY A 249 -7.22 -4.36 14.31
C GLY A 249 -7.16 -3.52 15.57
N GLY A 250 -8.25 -2.84 15.95
CA GLY A 250 -8.33 -2.07 17.18
C GLY A 250 -8.17 -2.93 18.45
N CYS A 251 -8.79 -4.11 18.48
CA CYS A 251 -8.60 -5.08 19.56
C CYS A 251 -7.14 -5.56 19.64
N PHE A 252 -6.52 -5.85 18.50
CA PHE A 252 -5.12 -6.25 18.44
C PHE A 252 -4.19 -5.13 18.96
N MET A 253 -4.38 -3.89 18.52
CA MET A 253 -3.58 -2.73 18.96
C MET A 253 -3.64 -2.56 20.47
N LYS A 254 -4.84 -2.63 21.06
CA LYS A 254 -5.04 -2.52 22.51
C LYS A 254 -4.29 -3.63 23.25
N ARG A 255 -4.49 -4.88 22.86
CA ARG A 255 -3.85 -6.04 23.50
C ARG A 255 -2.33 -6.06 23.36
N TRP A 256 -1.79 -5.51 22.26
CA TRP A 256 -0.35 -5.37 22.06
C TRP A 256 0.29 -4.44 23.09
N LEU A 257 -0.35 -3.31 23.40
CA LEU A 257 0.12 -2.39 24.46
C LEU A 257 -0.04 -3.01 25.87
N GLU A 258 -1.18 -3.66 26.13
CA GLU A 258 -1.43 -4.34 27.40
C GLU A 258 -0.39 -5.43 27.67
N LEU A 259 -0.04 -6.23 26.69
CA LEU A 259 1.01 -7.25 26.79
C LEU A 259 2.38 -6.62 27.07
N GLY A 260 2.73 -5.54 26.36
CA GLY A 260 3.98 -4.82 26.60
C GLY A 260 4.10 -4.29 28.03
N GLN A 261 2.99 -3.78 28.57
CA GLN A 261 2.92 -3.29 29.96
C GLN A 261 3.03 -4.44 30.98
N SER A 262 2.24 -5.52 30.82
CA SER A 262 2.20 -6.65 31.76
C SER A 262 3.54 -7.37 31.82
N CYS A 263 4.22 -7.54 30.70
CA CYS A 263 5.53 -8.20 30.63
C CYS A 263 6.71 -7.25 30.87
N GLN A 264 6.51 -5.98 31.18
CA GLN A 264 7.59 -4.99 31.35
C GLN A 264 8.55 -4.91 30.16
N LEU A 265 8.02 -5.08 28.96
CA LEU A 265 8.71 -4.91 27.68
C LEU A 265 7.89 -3.93 26.82
N PRO A 266 8.07 -2.62 27.00
CA PRO A 266 7.22 -1.61 26.41
C PRO A 266 7.11 -1.73 24.89
N THR A 267 5.89 -1.63 24.39
CA THR A 267 5.56 -1.75 22.98
C THR A 267 4.87 -0.49 22.48
N PHE A 268 4.94 -0.26 21.19
CA PHE A 268 4.15 0.75 20.51
C PHE A 268 3.54 0.18 19.23
N PHE A 269 2.61 0.89 18.67
CA PHE A 269 2.15 0.67 17.30
C PHE A 269 2.10 1.99 16.53
N LYS A 270 2.16 1.86 15.21
CA LYS A 270 1.91 2.94 14.24
C LYS A 270 0.87 2.50 13.23
N GLY A 271 0.28 3.47 12.54
CA GLY A 271 -0.70 3.20 11.50
C GLY A 271 -2.12 3.11 12.03
N ARG A 272 -2.95 2.43 11.28
CA ARG A 272 -4.40 2.32 11.47
C ARG A 272 -4.79 0.89 11.85
N PRO A 273 -5.97 0.67 12.45
CA PRO A 273 -6.44 -0.68 12.73
C PRO A 273 -6.39 -1.63 11.53
N GLU A 274 -6.63 -1.11 10.33
CA GLU A 274 -6.64 -1.88 9.09
C GLU A 274 -5.22 -2.24 8.58
N LEU A 275 -4.19 -1.53 9.06
CA LEU A 275 -2.79 -1.68 8.65
C LEU A 275 -1.85 -1.32 9.81
N VAL A 276 -1.75 -2.21 10.81
CA VAL A 276 -0.99 -1.97 12.03
C VAL A 276 0.49 -2.28 11.82
N GLN A 277 1.35 -1.38 12.26
CA GLN A 277 2.79 -1.63 12.41
C GLN A 277 3.12 -1.71 13.91
N LEU A 278 3.92 -2.72 14.27
CA LEU A 278 4.25 -3.06 15.64
C LEU A 278 5.72 -2.75 15.93
N GLY A 279 6.00 -2.32 17.14
CA GLY A 279 7.37 -2.08 17.59
C GLY A 279 7.54 -2.25 19.10
N PHE A 280 8.81 -2.23 19.52
CA PHE A 280 9.23 -2.22 20.91
C PHE A 280 9.90 -0.88 21.24
N GLU A 281 9.61 -0.31 22.39
CA GLU A 281 10.28 0.89 22.90
C GLU A 281 11.61 0.51 23.58
N HIS A 282 12.61 0.19 22.75
CA HIS A 282 13.91 -0.26 23.23
C HIS A 282 15.01 0.11 22.22
N GLU A 283 16.22 0.41 22.70
CA GLU A 283 17.37 0.72 21.82
C GLU A 283 17.71 -0.41 20.84
N GLN A 284 17.47 -1.68 21.24
CA GLN A 284 17.64 -2.87 20.43
C GLN A 284 16.32 -3.36 19.79
N ALA A 285 15.35 -2.47 19.50
CA ALA A 285 13.99 -2.81 19.05
C ALA A 285 13.97 -3.78 17.85
N ASN A 286 14.85 -3.56 16.88
CA ASN A 286 14.93 -4.43 15.69
C ASN A 286 15.38 -5.85 16.03
N ARG A 287 16.33 -5.99 16.94
CA ARG A 287 16.81 -7.29 17.39
C ARG A 287 15.76 -8.01 18.23
N ILE A 288 15.04 -7.29 19.09
CA ILE A 288 13.91 -7.82 19.87
C ILE A 288 12.81 -8.31 18.90
N MET A 289 12.43 -7.50 17.90
CA MET A 289 11.43 -7.89 16.92
C MET A 289 11.88 -9.13 16.13
N THR A 290 13.16 -9.25 15.81
CA THR A 290 13.70 -10.44 15.14
C THR A 290 13.58 -11.68 16.02
N LEU A 291 13.95 -11.57 17.30
CA LEU A 291 13.83 -12.67 18.27
C LEU A 291 12.36 -13.05 18.47
N PHE A 292 11.48 -12.07 18.66
CA PHE A 292 10.04 -12.26 18.78
C PHE A 292 9.47 -13.04 17.58
N THR A 293 9.82 -12.64 16.35
CA THR A 293 9.39 -13.35 15.12
C THR A 293 9.85 -14.81 15.14
N ARG A 294 11.08 -15.10 15.54
CA ARG A 294 11.61 -16.47 15.64
C ARG A 294 10.90 -17.30 16.69
N LEU A 295 10.67 -16.73 17.87
CA LEU A 295 9.97 -17.41 18.97
C LEU A 295 8.52 -17.69 18.60
N MET A 296 7.80 -16.75 18.01
CA MET A 296 6.43 -16.95 17.53
C MET A 296 6.36 -18.02 16.45
N LEU A 297 7.35 -18.09 15.55
CA LEU A 297 7.42 -19.15 14.55
C LEU A 297 7.58 -20.54 15.20
N GLN A 298 8.35 -20.67 16.28
CA GLN A 298 8.46 -21.91 17.07
C GLN A 298 7.14 -22.29 17.74
N GLN A 299 6.26 -21.32 18.00
CA GLN A 299 4.88 -21.53 18.47
C GLN A 299 3.89 -21.82 17.31
N GLY A 300 4.37 -21.95 16.07
CA GLY A 300 3.53 -22.20 14.89
C GLY A 300 2.82 -20.95 14.34
N ILE A 301 3.23 -19.74 14.75
CA ILE A 301 2.61 -18.48 14.34
C ILE A 301 3.60 -17.64 13.54
N MET A 302 3.24 -17.28 12.31
CA MET A 302 3.97 -16.31 11.51
C MET A 302 3.63 -14.91 12.00
N ALA A 303 4.48 -14.36 12.87
CA ALA A 303 4.38 -13.01 13.40
C ALA A 303 5.56 -12.15 12.92
N GLY A 304 5.36 -10.84 12.89
CA GLY A 304 6.39 -9.88 12.49
C GLY A 304 6.05 -8.46 12.94
N SER A 305 6.66 -7.48 12.29
CA SER A 305 6.48 -6.06 12.60
C SER A 305 5.18 -5.45 12.08
N SER A 306 4.22 -6.26 11.59
CA SER A 306 2.94 -5.75 11.11
C SER A 306 1.82 -6.76 11.35
N PHE A 307 0.62 -6.23 11.61
CA PHE A 307 -0.62 -7.01 11.61
C PHE A 307 -1.60 -6.40 10.62
N ASN A 308 -2.00 -7.18 9.63
CA ASN A 308 -2.98 -6.81 8.62
C ASN A 308 -4.22 -7.67 8.81
N PRO A 309 -5.27 -7.18 9.48
CA PRO A 309 -6.48 -7.96 9.72
C PRO A 309 -7.15 -8.34 8.41
N THR A 310 -7.79 -9.50 8.42
CA THR A 310 -8.64 -9.99 7.34
C THR A 310 -9.99 -10.39 7.90
N PHE A 311 -10.99 -10.55 7.04
CA PHE A 311 -12.31 -11.00 7.47
C PHE A 311 -12.32 -12.41 8.10
N ALA A 312 -11.30 -13.21 7.82
CA ALA A 312 -11.14 -14.55 8.41
C ALA A 312 -10.63 -14.50 9.87
N HIS A 313 -10.01 -13.41 10.31
CA HIS A 313 -9.60 -13.26 11.69
C HIS A 313 -10.83 -13.12 12.61
N GLN A 314 -10.81 -13.87 13.69
CA GLN A 314 -11.84 -13.91 14.76
C GLN A 314 -11.16 -13.72 16.11
N ASP A 315 -11.92 -13.42 17.16
CA ASP A 315 -11.40 -13.21 18.51
C ASP A 315 -10.54 -14.41 19.00
N ARG A 316 -10.96 -15.64 18.74
CA ARG A 316 -10.18 -16.86 19.05
C ARG A 316 -8.77 -16.88 18.45
N HIS A 317 -8.57 -16.26 17.28
CA HIS A 317 -7.25 -16.18 16.66
C HIS A 317 -6.38 -15.15 17.38
N LEU A 318 -6.98 -14.06 17.85
CA LEU A 318 -6.30 -13.08 18.69
C LEU A 318 -5.95 -13.70 20.04
N ASP A 319 -6.88 -14.46 20.66
CA ASP A 319 -6.63 -15.12 21.94
C ASP A 319 -5.43 -16.07 21.83
N HIS A 320 -5.43 -16.92 20.81
CA HIS A 320 -4.31 -17.82 20.55
C HIS A 320 -2.99 -17.08 20.27
N TYR A 321 -3.04 -15.98 19.47
CA TYR A 321 -1.85 -15.17 19.21
C TYR A 321 -1.26 -14.60 20.50
N PHE A 322 -2.09 -13.98 21.33
CA PHE A 322 -1.61 -13.30 22.53
C PHE A 322 -1.19 -14.26 23.64
N GLU A 323 -1.83 -15.45 23.77
CA GLU A 323 -1.34 -16.54 24.62
C GLU A 323 0.10 -16.94 24.27
N LYS A 324 0.40 -17.12 22.99
CA LYS A 324 1.75 -17.48 22.54
C LYS A 324 2.72 -16.29 22.59
N ALA A 325 2.26 -15.09 22.34
CA ALA A 325 3.07 -13.89 22.42
C ALA A 325 3.54 -13.63 23.87
N GLU A 326 2.72 -13.87 24.89
CA GLU A 326 3.09 -13.78 26.30
C GLU A 326 4.28 -14.69 26.65
N ILE A 327 4.24 -15.95 26.23
CA ILE A 327 5.35 -16.90 26.39
C ILE A 327 6.63 -16.36 25.73
N CYS A 328 6.49 -15.77 24.54
CA CYS A 328 7.64 -15.21 23.83
C CYS A 328 8.22 -13.97 24.52
N PHE A 329 7.36 -13.11 25.09
CA PHE A 329 7.79 -11.93 25.84
C PHE A 329 8.56 -12.32 27.10
N ASP A 330 8.11 -13.34 27.82
CA ASP A 330 8.81 -13.87 29.00
C ASP A 330 10.20 -14.41 28.63
N GLN A 331 10.30 -15.15 27.53
CA GLN A 331 11.59 -15.66 27.03
C GLN A 331 12.54 -14.52 26.61
N ILE A 332 12.02 -13.47 25.95
CA ILE A 332 12.79 -12.27 25.58
C ILE A 332 13.33 -11.60 26.86
N ASN A 333 12.47 -11.39 27.85
CA ASN A 333 12.86 -10.79 29.14
C ASN A 333 13.91 -11.61 29.87
N GLN A 334 13.82 -12.93 29.88
CA GLN A 334 14.83 -13.81 30.46
C GLN A 334 16.18 -13.64 29.76
N GLN A 335 16.20 -13.57 28.43
CA GLN A 335 17.43 -13.37 27.66
C GLN A 335 18.03 -11.96 27.89
N LEU A 336 17.20 -10.94 28.01
CA LEU A 336 17.65 -9.57 28.34
C LEU A 336 18.29 -9.54 29.72
N LYS A 337 17.66 -10.14 30.74
CA LYS A 337 18.16 -10.18 32.13
C LYS A 337 19.44 -11.01 32.30
N SER A 338 19.56 -12.13 31.56
CA SER A 338 20.74 -13.00 31.64
C SER A 338 21.92 -12.52 30.80
N GLY A 339 21.75 -11.48 30.03
CA GLY A 339 22.76 -11.01 29.07
C GLY A 339 22.92 -11.86 27.80
N GLN A 340 22.22 -12.98 27.68
CA GLN A 340 22.27 -13.84 26.49
C GLN A 340 21.80 -13.12 25.22
N PHE A 341 20.85 -12.20 25.37
CA PHE A 341 20.34 -11.39 24.29
C PHE A 341 21.45 -10.60 23.55
N TYR A 342 22.48 -10.19 24.26
CA TYR A 342 23.58 -9.37 23.70
C TYR A 342 24.67 -10.19 23.01
N ASN A 343 24.62 -11.52 23.08
CA ASN A 343 25.52 -12.38 22.33
C ASN A 343 25.20 -12.27 20.83
N GLN A 344 26.11 -11.67 20.04
CA GLN A 344 25.92 -11.41 18.63
C GLN A 344 25.84 -12.70 17.79
N ASP A 345 26.45 -13.79 18.24
CA ASP A 345 26.44 -15.08 17.55
C ASP A 345 25.16 -15.90 17.74
N ALA A 346 24.27 -15.46 18.66
CA ALA A 346 23.04 -16.20 18.96
C ALA A 346 22.05 -16.24 17.80
N PHE A 347 21.96 -15.17 16.99
CA PHE A 347 21.16 -15.10 15.76
C PHE A 347 21.44 -13.84 14.96
N GLU A 348 21.26 -13.91 13.65
CA GLU A 348 21.32 -12.76 12.77
C GLU A 348 20.10 -11.85 12.98
N THR A 349 20.37 -10.55 13.12
CA THR A 349 19.31 -9.54 13.23
C THR A 349 18.76 -9.22 11.84
N LYS A 350 17.45 -9.11 11.72
CA LYS A 350 16.79 -8.68 10.48
C LYS A 350 17.42 -7.39 9.95
N GLN A 351 17.79 -7.39 8.68
CA GLN A 351 18.28 -6.18 8.03
C GLN A 351 17.18 -5.09 8.00
N THR A 352 17.59 -3.88 8.35
CA THR A 352 16.75 -2.69 8.27
C THR A 352 17.40 -1.73 7.27
N GLY A 353 16.77 -1.53 6.16
CA GLY A 353 17.18 -0.53 5.17
C GLY A 353 15.98 0.08 4.48
N PHE A 354 14.78 -0.18 5.04
CA PHE A 354 13.53 0.13 4.40
C PHE A 354 12.62 0.84 5.39
N ALA A 355 12.74 2.15 5.52
CA ALA A 355 11.81 2.96 6.29
C ALA A 355 10.85 3.70 5.34
N ARG A 356 9.56 3.61 5.61
CA ARG A 356 8.54 4.41 4.92
C ARG A 356 8.33 5.68 5.72
N LEU A 357 8.59 6.82 5.12
CA LEU A 357 8.40 8.13 5.74
C LEU A 357 6.94 8.63 5.64
N VAL A 358 6.00 7.72 5.69
CA VAL A 358 4.59 8.07 5.89
C VAL A 358 4.29 7.94 7.38
N ASN A 359 4.71 8.91 8.14
CA ASN A 359 4.39 9.07 9.57
C ASN A 359 3.56 10.33 9.78
#